data_3ec8af9cebd2671035e20b11e5412c83
#
_entry.id   3ec8af9cebd2671035e20b11e5412c83
#
_cell.length_a   1.000
_cell.length_b   1.000
_cell.length_c   1.000
_cell.angle_alpha   90.00
_cell.angle_beta   90.00
_cell.angle_gamma   90.00
#
_symmetry.space_group_name_H-M   'P 1'
#
loop_
_entity.id
_entity.type
_entity.pdbx_description
1 polymer ?
#
loop_
_entity_poly.entity_id
_entity_poly.type
_entity_poly.pdbx_seq_one_letter_code
_entity_poly.pdbx_strand_id
1 'polypeptide(L)'
;MATTTLDAFGSIHHLVNNAAIFGDMQLAGLMDVDYGYLDTFLRVNLLGSLHCVRSVAPAMREAGGGSIVNQSSTASWMGISGFYGLAKSGVNFLTASLAHELGRSKIRINAIAPGPTATEALDKQVPTDFQDPLVQSLALKRLGQPGDHVGPVLFLLSDDAAWVTGHVIAVDGGQVTRP
;
A
#
# COMPACT_ATOMS: atom_id res chain seq x y z
N MET A 1 3.53 16.90 9.11
CA MET A 1 2.93 16.70 7.77
C MET A 1 1.51 17.30 7.69
N ALA A 2 0.48 16.74 8.37
CA ALA A 2 -0.89 17.26 8.25
C ALA A 2 -1.01 18.77 8.55
N THR A 3 -0.49 19.23 9.68
CA THR A 3 -0.46 20.66 10.04
C THR A 3 0.21 21.52 8.95
N THR A 4 1.40 21.10 8.50
CA THR A 4 2.14 21.85 7.45
C THR A 4 1.33 21.95 6.14
N THR A 5 0.60 20.87 5.78
CA THR A 5 -0.26 20.88 4.60
C THR A 5 -1.46 21.82 4.77
N LEU A 6 -2.09 21.79 5.94
CA LEU A 6 -3.19 22.69 6.26
C LEU A 6 -2.75 24.17 6.27
N ASP A 7 -1.60 24.46 6.85
CA ASP A 7 -1.04 25.81 6.88
C ASP A 7 -0.74 26.34 5.46
N ALA A 8 -0.32 25.44 4.56
CA ALA A 8 0.05 25.81 3.20
C ALA A 8 -1.14 25.88 2.23
N PHE A 9 -2.14 24.99 2.38
CA PHE A 9 -3.20 24.80 1.37
C PHE A 9 -4.63 24.94 1.94
N GLY A 10 -4.79 25.10 3.24
CA GLY A 10 -6.08 25.31 3.91
C GLY A 10 -6.95 24.05 4.06
N SER A 11 -6.68 22.98 3.32
CA SER A 11 -7.47 21.75 3.35
C SER A 11 -6.66 20.52 2.95
N ILE A 12 -7.16 19.32 3.28
CA ILE A 12 -6.62 18.03 2.85
C ILE A 12 -7.76 17.20 2.27
N HIS A 13 -7.64 16.82 0.98
CA HIS A 13 -8.65 16.03 0.27
C HIS A 13 -8.13 14.61 -0.04
N HIS A 14 -6.82 14.45 -0.17
CA HIS A 14 -6.22 13.18 -0.58
C HIS A 14 -5.05 12.80 0.33
N LEU A 15 -4.90 11.49 0.58
CA LEU A 15 -3.75 10.90 1.25
C LEU A 15 -3.27 9.67 0.47
N VAL A 16 -1.97 9.61 0.19
CA VAL A 16 -1.35 8.40 -0.34
C VAL A 16 -0.32 7.90 0.67
N ASN A 17 -0.60 6.76 1.29
CA ASN A 17 0.31 6.07 2.19
C ASN A 17 1.23 5.14 1.39
N ASN A 18 2.32 5.70 0.87
CA ASN A 18 3.31 4.97 0.06
C ASN A 18 4.58 4.60 0.83
N ALA A 19 4.97 5.40 1.82
CA ALA A 19 6.21 5.20 2.55
C ALA A 19 6.28 3.83 3.25
N ALA A 20 7.38 3.12 3.06
CA ALA A 20 7.60 1.79 3.64
C ALA A 20 9.09 1.45 3.72
N ILE A 21 9.45 0.56 4.63
CA ILE A 21 10.74 -0.14 4.61
C ILE A 21 10.58 -1.31 3.62
N PHE A 22 11.35 -1.33 2.54
CA PHE A 22 11.35 -2.41 1.56
C PHE A 22 12.76 -2.72 1.01
N GLY A 23 13.43 -1.80 0.31
CA GLY A 23 14.70 -2.07 -0.37
C GLY A 23 15.84 -2.53 0.57
N ASP A 24 15.84 -2.03 1.79
CA ASP A 24 16.85 -2.35 2.81
C ASP A 24 16.27 -3.23 3.93
N MET A 25 15.15 -3.95 3.69
CA MET A 25 14.59 -4.84 4.70
C MET A 25 15.46 -6.08 4.89
N GLN A 26 15.50 -6.59 6.12
CA GLN A 26 16.19 -7.83 6.45
C GLN A 26 15.52 -9.02 5.75
N LEU A 27 16.33 -9.93 5.22
CA LEU A 27 15.87 -11.21 4.66
C LEU A 27 15.88 -12.26 5.77
N ALA A 28 14.78 -12.36 6.51
CA ALA A 28 14.62 -13.34 7.59
C ALA A 28 13.19 -13.90 7.59
N GLY A 29 13.04 -15.13 8.05
CA GLY A 29 11.74 -15.75 8.29
C GLY A 29 11.06 -15.20 9.54
N LEU A 30 9.76 -15.49 9.70
CA LEU A 30 8.98 -15.10 10.90
C LEU A 30 9.53 -15.70 12.19
N MET A 31 10.20 -16.85 12.10
CA MET A 31 10.76 -17.54 13.28
C MET A 31 12.14 -16.99 13.68
N ASP A 32 12.82 -16.29 12.77
CA ASP A 32 14.23 -15.91 12.94
C ASP A 32 14.45 -14.40 13.00
N VAL A 33 13.46 -13.61 12.59
CA VAL A 33 13.55 -12.15 12.61
C VAL A 33 13.67 -11.63 14.05
N ASP A 34 14.59 -10.70 14.29
CA ASP A 34 14.72 -10.03 15.58
C ASP A 34 13.42 -9.27 15.95
N TYR A 35 12.95 -9.44 17.19
CA TYR A 35 11.70 -8.82 17.64
C TYR A 35 11.73 -7.28 17.62
N GLY A 36 12.86 -6.66 17.93
CA GLY A 36 13.01 -5.20 17.90
C GLY A 36 12.92 -4.67 16.48
N TYR A 37 13.53 -5.39 15.53
CA TYR A 37 13.40 -5.09 14.11
C TYR A 37 11.96 -5.30 13.61
N LEU A 38 11.32 -6.42 13.97
CA LEU A 38 9.93 -6.71 13.60
C LEU A 38 8.97 -5.63 14.11
N ASP A 39 9.10 -5.20 15.38
CA ASP A 39 8.30 -4.11 15.95
C ASP A 39 8.48 -2.82 15.15
N THR A 40 9.72 -2.43 14.85
CA THR A 40 10.03 -1.25 14.06
C THR A 40 9.44 -1.35 12.65
N PHE A 41 9.59 -2.53 12.04
CA PHE A 41 9.07 -2.79 10.69
C PHE A 41 7.54 -2.68 10.64
N LEU A 42 6.83 -3.28 11.58
CA LEU A 42 5.37 -3.21 11.68
C LEU A 42 4.90 -1.78 12.02
N ARG A 43 5.62 -1.07 12.86
CA ARG A 43 5.34 0.34 13.16
C ARG A 43 5.36 1.20 11.90
N VAL A 44 6.35 1.02 11.02
CA VAL A 44 6.46 1.79 9.78
C VAL A 44 5.46 1.28 8.74
N ASN A 45 5.51 -0.03 8.41
CA ASN A 45 4.82 -0.57 7.25
C ASN A 45 3.33 -0.83 7.44
N LEU A 46 2.86 -0.91 8.68
CA LEU A 46 1.45 -1.11 9.02
C LEU A 46 0.88 0.09 9.79
N LEU A 47 1.40 0.35 11.00
CA LEU A 47 0.85 1.38 11.87
C LEU A 47 1.10 2.79 11.33
N GLY A 48 2.14 3.00 10.51
CA GLY A 48 2.39 4.27 9.84
C GLY A 48 1.21 4.72 9.00
N SER A 49 0.58 3.81 8.24
CA SER A 49 -0.62 4.12 7.47
C SER A 49 -1.78 4.54 8.36
N LEU A 50 -2.01 3.83 9.48
CA LEU A 50 -3.04 4.19 10.45
C LEU A 50 -2.79 5.57 11.07
N HIS A 51 -1.54 5.86 11.46
CA HIS A 51 -1.17 7.15 12.03
C HIS A 51 -1.42 8.30 11.06
N CYS A 52 -1.08 8.13 9.77
CA CYS A 52 -1.35 9.14 8.75
C CYS A 52 -2.85 9.35 8.57
N VAL A 53 -3.64 8.27 8.47
CA VAL A 53 -5.11 8.37 8.36
C VAL A 53 -5.71 9.13 9.54
N ARG A 54 -5.33 8.76 10.77
CA ARG A 54 -5.81 9.45 11.99
C ARG A 54 -5.44 10.92 12.02
N SER A 55 -4.29 11.29 11.46
CA SER A 55 -3.82 12.67 11.43
C SER A 55 -4.57 13.54 10.41
N VAL A 56 -5.03 12.96 9.29
CA VAL A 56 -5.70 13.74 8.23
C VAL A 56 -7.22 13.64 8.26
N ALA A 57 -7.79 12.59 8.84
CA ALA A 57 -9.23 12.36 8.83
C ALA A 57 -10.07 13.52 9.42
N PRO A 58 -9.64 14.22 10.51
CA PRO A 58 -10.35 15.41 10.97
C PRO A 58 -10.47 16.50 9.89
N ALA A 59 -9.37 16.85 9.26
CA ALA A 59 -9.34 17.87 8.20
C ALA A 59 -10.16 17.45 6.97
N MET A 60 -10.11 16.18 6.58
CA MET A 60 -10.94 15.66 5.49
C MET A 60 -12.44 15.76 5.83
N ARG A 61 -12.84 15.53 7.10
CA ARG A 61 -14.24 15.73 7.54
C ARG A 61 -14.66 17.17 7.41
N GLU A 62 -13.83 18.11 7.82
CA GLU A 62 -14.07 19.54 7.71
C GLU A 62 -14.17 19.98 6.25
N ALA A 63 -13.39 19.38 5.35
CA ALA A 63 -13.45 19.59 3.91
C ALA A 63 -14.68 18.94 3.23
N GLY A 64 -15.51 18.19 3.99
CA GLY A 64 -16.72 17.54 3.47
C GLY A 64 -16.51 16.15 2.88
N GLY A 65 -15.32 15.57 2.98
CA GLY A 65 -14.95 14.25 2.51
C GLY A 65 -13.51 14.16 2.00
N GLY A 66 -13.15 13.02 1.42
CA GLY A 66 -11.83 12.82 0.87
C GLY A 66 -11.58 11.41 0.36
N SER A 67 -10.39 11.17 -0.15
CA SER A 67 -9.97 9.83 -0.59
C SER A 67 -8.57 9.48 -0.12
N ILE A 68 -8.40 8.23 0.29
CA ILE A 68 -7.15 7.68 0.84
C ILE A 68 -6.77 6.45 0.01
N VAL A 69 -5.50 6.38 -0.38
CA VAL A 69 -4.94 5.20 -1.03
C VAL A 69 -3.76 4.69 -0.20
N ASN A 70 -3.87 3.44 0.26
CA ASN A 70 -2.80 2.73 0.91
C ASN A 70 -2.00 1.91 -0.12
N GLN A 71 -0.68 1.83 0.05
CA GLN A 71 0.13 0.90 -0.73
C GLN A 71 0.32 -0.40 0.05
N SER A 72 -0.38 -1.43 -0.41
CA SER A 72 -0.20 -2.82 0.00
C SER A 72 0.89 -3.51 -0.84
N SER A 73 0.75 -4.77 -1.12
CA SER A 73 1.58 -5.58 -2.01
C SER A 73 0.86 -6.90 -2.31
N THR A 74 1.14 -7.53 -3.44
CA THR A 74 0.77 -8.94 -3.70
C THR A 74 1.32 -9.90 -2.65
N ALA A 75 2.43 -9.54 -1.99
CA ALA A 75 2.98 -10.29 -0.84
C ALA A 75 1.96 -10.53 0.29
N SER A 76 0.94 -9.67 0.42
CA SER A 76 -0.15 -9.84 1.38
C SER A 76 -1.00 -11.10 1.17
N TRP A 77 -0.92 -11.69 -0.02
CA TRP A 77 -1.66 -12.90 -0.39
C TRP A 77 -0.75 -14.13 -0.59
N MET A 78 0.55 -13.95 -0.38
CA MET A 78 1.57 -14.99 -0.59
C MET A 78 2.11 -15.47 0.74
N GLY A 79 1.79 -16.71 1.14
CA GLY A 79 2.21 -17.29 2.43
C GLY A 79 3.73 -17.38 2.63
N ILE A 80 4.51 -17.20 1.58
CA ILE A 80 5.99 -17.23 1.62
C ILE A 80 6.62 -15.85 1.90
N SER A 81 5.83 -14.81 2.09
CA SER A 81 6.31 -13.41 2.18
C SER A 81 6.71 -12.96 3.59
N GLY A 82 6.73 -13.89 4.57
CA GLY A 82 7.21 -13.63 5.92
C GLY A 82 6.55 -12.43 6.60
N PHE A 83 7.33 -11.68 7.38
CA PHE A 83 6.84 -10.50 8.11
C PHE A 83 6.44 -9.32 7.18
N TYR A 84 7.00 -9.27 5.96
CA TYR A 84 6.55 -8.30 4.97
C TYR A 84 5.10 -8.58 4.54
N GLY A 85 4.79 -9.84 4.22
CA GLY A 85 3.43 -10.27 3.92
C GLY A 85 2.47 -10.03 5.10
N LEU A 86 2.91 -10.28 6.33
CA LEU A 86 2.15 -9.98 7.54
C LEU A 86 1.77 -8.50 7.62
N ALA A 87 2.75 -7.59 7.46
CA ALA A 87 2.50 -6.15 7.48
C ALA A 87 1.52 -5.72 6.39
N LYS A 88 1.70 -6.21 5.16
CA LYS A 88 0.85 -5.85 4.01
C LYS A 88 -0.55 -6.47 4.08
N SER A 89 -0.71 -7.66 4.67
CA SER A 89 -2.03 -8.23 5.03
C SER A 89 -2.74 -7.35 6.06
N GLY A 90 -1.99 -6.84 7.04
CA GLY A 90 -2.51 -5.88 8.01
C GLY A 90 -2.99 -4.58 7.34
N VAL A 91 -2.28 -4.06 6.33
CA VAL A 91 -2.71 -2.89 5.54
C VAL A 91 -4.01 -3.18 4.78
N ASN A 92 -4.18 -4.40 4.23
CA ASN A 92 -5.41 -4.79 3.56
C ASN A 92 -6.60 -4.78 4.54
N PHE A 93 -6.42 -5.40 5.72
CA PHE A 93 -7.46 -5.42 6.75
C PHE A 93 -7.77 -4.01 7.28
N LEU A 94 -6.73 -3.20 7.53
CA LEU A 94 -6.86 -1.81 7.95
C LEU A 94 -7.67 -1.00 6.92
N THR A 95 -7.42 -1.19 5.62
CA THR A 95 -8.16 -0.53 4.54
C THR A 95 -9.64 -0.88 4.58
N ALA A 96 -9.97 -2.15 4.71
CA ALA A 96 -11.36 -2.61 4.79
C ALA A 96 -12.07 -2.10 6.05
N SER A 97 -11.42 -2.18 7.21
CA SER A 97 -11.99 -1.73 8.49
C SER A 97 -12.26 -0.23 8.49
N LEU A 98 -11.27 0.58 8.08
CA LEU A 98 -11.40 2.05 8.05
C LEU A 98 -12.42 2.54 7.02
N ALA A 99 -12.70 1.79 5.96
CA ALA A 99 -13.77 2.13 5.02
C ALA A 99 -15.12 2.23 5.72
N HIS A 100 -15.40 1.31 6.65
CA HIS A 100 -16.64 1.35 7.45
C HIS A 100 -16.66 2.50 8.46
N GLU A 101 -15.53 2.79 9.09
CA GLU A 101 -15.42 3.85 10.09
C GLU A 101 -15.52 5.25 9.47
N LEU A 102 -14.92 5.45 8.29
CA LEU A 102 -14.78 6.74 7.63
C LEU A 102 -15.92 7.07 6.66
N GLY A 103 -16.67 6.06 6.21
CA GLY A 103 -17.70 6.21 5.17
C GLY A 103 -18.79 7.24 5.50
N ARG A 104 -19.21 7.32 6.77
CA ARG A 104 -20.17 8.33 7.24
C ARG A 104 -19.67 9.77 7.05
N SER A 105 -18.37 9.94 6.99
CA SER A 105 -17.71 11.25 6.74
C SER A 105 -17.41 11.48 5.28
N LYS A 106 -17.95 10.67 4.37
CA LYS A 106 -17.68 10.72 2.92
C LYS A 106 -16.18 10.59 2.58
N ILE A 107 -15.41 9.88 3.42
CA ILE A 107 -14.02 9.59 3.17
C ILE A 107 -13.94 8.14 2.68
N ARG A 108 -13.44 7.97 1.45
CA ARG A 108 -13.16 6.67 0.86
C ARG A 108 -11.73 6.27 1.18
N ILE A 109 -11.50 4.98 1.38
CA ILE A 109 -10.17 4.42 1.58
C ILE A 109 -10.06 3.12 0.81
N ASN A 110 -9.03 3.02 -0.02
CA ASN A 110 -8.72 1.85 -0.81
C ASN A 110 -7.22 1.56 -0.76
N ALA A 111 -6.81 0.46 -1.33
CA ALA A 111 -5.39 0.15 -1.49
C ALA A 111 -5.09 -0.32 -2.92
N ILE A 112 -3.87 -0.10 -3.36
CA ILE A 112 -3.29 -0.85 -4.46
C ILE A 112 -2.35 -1.91 -3.89
N ALA A 113 -2.25 -3.05 -4.57
CA ALA A 113 -1.30 -4.11 -4.27
C ALA A 113 -0.36 -4.30 -5.48
N PRO A 114 0.77 -3.58 -5.50
CA PRO A 114 1.78 -3.77 -6.52
C PRO A 114 2.33 -5.20 -6.55
N GLY A 115 2.57 -5.70 -7.76
CA GLY A 115 3.42 -6.84 -8.03
C GLY A 115 4.89 -6.43 -8.17
N PRO A 116 5.74 -7.31 -8.70
CA PRO A 116 7.15 -7.04 -8.88
C PRO A 116 7.33 -5.89 -9.87
N THR A 117 7.96 -4.81 -9.39
CA THR A 117 8.13 -3.56 -10.12
C THR A 117 9.60 -3.21 -10.23
N ALA A 118 10.07 -2.90 -11.44
CA ALA A 118 11.45 -2.55 -11.72
C ALA A 118 11.83 -1.24 -11.00
N THR A 119 12.54 -1.40 -9.90
CA THR A 119 13.02 -0.33 -9.04
C THR A 119 14.33 -0.76 -8.39
N GLU A 120 15.17 0.20 -8.01
CA GLU A 120 16.37 -0.08 -7.22
C GLU A 120 16.07 -0.91 -5.95
N ALA A 121 14.90 -0.73 -5.35
CA ALA A 121 14.49 -1.49 -4.18
C ALA A 121 14.21 -2.97 -4.51
N LEU A 122 13.67 -3.28 -5.68
CA LEU A 122 13.50 -4.66 -6.14
C LEU A 122 14.86 -5.31 -6.39
N ASP A 123 15.78 -4.61 -7.04
CA ASP A 123 17.10 -5.13 -7.37
C ASP A 123 17.89 -5.53 -6.11
N LYS A 124 17.70 -4.80 -5.00
CA LYS A 124 18.29 -5.14 -3.70
C LYS A 124 17.65 -6.39 -3.07
N GLN A 125 16.36 -6.66 -3.32
CA GLN A 125 15.62 -7.75 -2.68
C GLN A 125 15.59 -9.04 -3.52
N VAL A 126 15.65 -8.92 -4.84
CA VAL A 126 15.56 -10.04 -5.78
C VAL A 126 16.83 -10.07 -6.64
N PRO A 127 17.76 -11.00 -6.39
CA PRO A 127 18.94 -11.15 -7.23
C PRO A 127 18.57 -11.33 -8.70
N THR A 128 19.40 -10.81 -9.59
CA THR A 128 19.17 -10.78 -11.05
C THR A 128 18.81 -12.16 -11.61
N ASP A 129 19.46 -13.23 -11.14
CA ASP A 129 19.22 -14.61 -11.59
C ASP A 129 17.79 -15.12 -11.27
N PHE A 130 17.11 -14.49 -10.32
CA PHE A 130 15.72 -14.81 -9.96
C PHE A 130 14.70 -13.91 -10.62
N GLN A 131 15.09 -12.84 -11.32
CA GLN A 131 14.16 -11.93 -11.98
C GLN A 131 13.52 -12.56 -13.22
N ASP A 132 14.29 -13.30 -14.03
CA ASP A 132 13.74 -13.99 -15.22
C ASP A 132 12.67 -15.03 -14.85
N PRO A 133 12.90 -15.98 -13.93
CA PRO A 133 11.84 -16.87 -13.45
C PRO A 133 10.62 -16.14 -12.90
N LEU A 134 10.84 -15.04 -12.17
CA LEU A 134 9.76 -14.20 -11.66
C LEU A 134 8.93 -13.61 -12.80
N VAL A 135 9.55 -13.01 -13.82
CA VAL A 135 8.88 -12.48 -15.02
C VAL A 135 8.11 -13.57 -15.75
N GLN A 136 8.68 -14.78 -15.88
CA GLN A 136 7.99 -15.90 -16.53
C GLN A 136 6.75 -16.38 -15.75
N SER A 137 6.67 -16.13 -14.45
CA SER A 137 5.49 -16.45 -13.64
C SER A 137 4.33 -15.47 -13.82
N LEU A 138 4.58 -14.26 -14.33
CA LEU A 138 3.55 -13.24 -14.54
C LEU A 138 2.72 -13.53 -15.80
N ALA A 139 1.45 -13.14 -15.80
CA ALA A 139 0.64 -13.20 -17.01
C ALA A 139 1.14 -12.22 -18.08
N LEU A 140 1.43 -10.97 -17.68
CA LEU A 140 2.14 -10.01 -18.51
C LEU A 140 3.64 -10.20 -18.33
N LYS A 141 4.30 -10.80 -19.31
CA LYS A 141 5.71 -11.26 -19.26
C LYS A 141 6.73 -10.10 -19.16
N ARG A 142 6.54 -9.22 -18.20
CA ARG A 142 7.47 -8.13 -17.86
C ARG A 142 7.32 -7.71 -16.41
N LEU A 143 8.34 -7.13 -15.82
CA LEU A 143 8.21 -6.39 -14.57
C LEU A 143 7.29 -5.18 -14.77
N GLY A 144 6.55 -4.81 -13.73
CA GLY A 144 5.87 -3.53 -13.68
C GLY A 144 6.87 -2.37 -13.73
N GLN A 145 6.40 -1.21 -14.14
CA GLN A 145 7.14 0.05 -14.04
C GLN A 145 6.44 0.94 -12.99
N PRO A 146 7.13 1.86 -12.34
CA PRO A 146 6.49 2.80 -11.40
C PRO A 146 5.27 3.51 -12.01
N GLY A 147 5.33 3.85 -13.31
CA GLY A 147 4.23 4.45 -14.06
C GLY A 147 2.96 3.57 -14.16
N ASP A 148 3.08 2.25 -14.11
CA ASP A 148 1.94 1.33 -14.17
C ASP A 148 0.99 1.49 -12.96
N HIS A 149 1.49 2.02 -11.84
CA HIS A 149 0.73 2.22 -10.61
C HIS A 149 0.03 3.58 -10.54
N VAL A 150 0.44 4.54 -11.35
CA VAL A 150 -0.08 5.92 -11.31
C VAL A 150 -1.56 5.97 -11.67
N GLY A 151 -1.96 5.32 -12.78
CA GLY A 151 -3.35 5.30 -13.24
C GLY A 151 -4.33 4.76 -12.18
N PRO A 152 -4.10 3.56 -11.61
CA PRO A 152 -4.94 3.03 -10.54
C PRO A 152 -5.02 3.94 -9.29
N VAL A 153 -3.92 4.57 -8.89
CA VAL A 153 -3.93 5.52 -7.76
C VAL A 153 -4.78 6.74 -8.09
N LEU A 154 -4.60 7.35 -9.26
CA LEU A 154 -5.38 8.52 -9.70
C LEU A 154 -6.87 8.17 -9.80
N PHE A 155 -7.22 7.02 -10.37
CA PHE A 155 -8.60 6.52 -10.40
C PHE A 155 -9.18 6.45 -8.98
N LEU A 156 -8.51 5.81 -8.05
CA LEU A 156 -9.01 5.67 -6.66
C LEU A 156 -9.13 7.00 -5.92
N LEU A 157 -8.34 8.01 -6.28
CA LEU A 157 -8.43 9.35 -5.71
C LEU A 157 -9.56 10.19 -6.35
N SER A 158 -9.91 9.93 -7.60
CA SER A 158 -10.88 10.71 -8.38
C SER A 158 -12.34 10.39 -8.05
N ASP A 159 -13.25 11.19 -8.58
CA ASP A 159 -14.71 10.99 -8.48
C ASP A 159 -15.19 9.77 -9.30
N ASP A 160 -14.42 9.30 -10.28
CA ASP A 160 -14.73 8.07 -11.02
C ASP A 160 -14.79 6.84 -10.08
N ALA A 161 -14.11 6.92 -8.91
CA ALA A 161 -14.16 5.91 -7.87
C ALA A 161 -15.15 6.26 -6.72
N ALA A 162 -16.16 7.11 -6.95
CA ALA A 162 -17.07 7.60 -5.90
C ALA A 162 -17.81 6.47 -5.14
N TRP A 163 -18.00 5.30 -5.77
CA TRP A 163 -18.65 4.12 -5.16
C TRP A 163 -17.67 3.00 -4.81
N VAL A 164 -16.36 3.29 -4.82
CA VAL A 164 -15.29 2.32 -4.52
C VAL A 164 -14.64 2.68 -3.19
N THR A 165 -14.83 1.82 -2.17
CA THR A 165 -14.17 1.95 -0.87
C THR A 165 -13.97 0.59 -0.22
N GLY A 166 -12.90 0.43 0.58
CA GLY A 166 -12.56 -0.81 1.29
C GLY A 166 -11.89 -1.88 0.40
N HIS A 167 -11.55 -1.56 -0.83
CA HIS A 167 -11.00 -2.51 -1.79
C HIS A 167 -9.48 -2.45 -1.90
N VAL A 168 -8.90 -3.60 -2.27
CA VAL A 168 -7.48 -3.74 -2.62
C VAL A 168 -7.39 -4.18 -4.07
N ILE A 169 -6.87 -3.30 -4.92
CA ILE A 169 -6.72 -3.55 -6.35
C ILE A 169 -5.31 -4.06 -6.64
N ALA A 170 -5.20 -5.28 -7.18
CA ALA A 170 -3.92 -5.80 -7.65
C ALA A 170 -3.47 -5.03 -8.91
N VAL A 171 -2.21 -4.57 -8.90
CA VAL A 171 -1.54 -3.94 -10.04
C VAL A 171 -0.22 -4.70 -10.23
N ASP A 172 -0.30 -5.90 -10.77
CA ASP A 172 0.73 -6.93 -10.58
C ASP A 172 1.08 -7.73 -11.84
N GLY A 173 0.57 -7.33 -13.00
CA GLY A 173 0.81 -8.06 -14.24
C GLY A 173 0.24 -9.48 -14.23
N GLY A 174 -0.72 -9.77 -13.35
CA GLY A 174 -1.33 -11.10 -13.21
C GLY A 174 -0.47 -12.06 -12.40
N GLN A 175 0.29 -11.57 -11.42
CA GLN A 175 1.05 -12.41 -10.48
C GLN A 175 0.12 -13.20 -9.57
N VAL A 176 -0.90 -12.55 -9.03
CA VAL A 176 -1.88 -13.19 -8.13
C VAL A 176 -3.27 -13.03 -8.72
N THR A 177 -3.72 -14.06 -9.40
CA THR A 177 -5.09 -14.12 -9.94
C THR A 177 -6.03 -14.69 -8.88
N ARG A 178 -7.03 -13.90 -8.51
CA ARG A 178 -8.09 -14.34 -7.58
C ARG A 178 -9.42 -14.25 -8.31
N PRO A 179 -10.18 -15.36 -8.43
CA PRO A 179 -11.49 -15.36 -9.07
C PRO A 179 -12.51 -14.57 -8.26
#